data_ff29f537e8e5fba297de814e60ff745c
#
_entry.id   ff29f537e8e5fba297de814e60ff745c
#
_cell.length_a   1.000
_cell.length_b   1.000
_cell.length_c   1.000
_cell.angle_alpha   90.00
_cell.angle_beta   90.00
_cell.angle_gamma   90.00
#
_symmetry.space_group_name_H-M   'P 1'
#
loop_
_entity.id
_entity.type
_entity.pdbx_description
1 polymer ?
#
loop_
_entity_poly.entity_id
_entity_poly.type
_entity_poly.pdbx_seq_one_letter_code
_entity_poly.pdbx_strand_id
1 'polypeptide(L)'
;MKRIEKHSRRLRESYTLIEHDSGLSIYVFPKPLTTTYAIFSTRYGSVDSKFRLKGQQEWTCVPDGVAHFLEHKMFENADGSDSFERFSAYGADANAYTTCNRTAYLFSCTERFEDSLRELLRFVREPYFTEETVRKEQGIIAEEIRMYNDSPWERCFQNLMEGLYEHHPIRKNICGSEESIGQITSDLLYRCHEVFYQLSNMALVVCGDVTAEQVLAVADEVLPHECADAEIERAVPIETAGAYRSSVKARMQVSKPIFSIGIKDTRIPDSPAARIRRDAAMTLLEEILFSRSGAFYSSLFEEGLITPSYSFGYSITDTIAFHTVSGESDCPEEIARRLWAYLQEVRRQGIDREEFERCRRVLYADEVRSFDSTEEIANNLLTFAFDDAELFDYPAILESLTLEELTALLEELPDPSAFCLSTVYPLEENGEDEA
;
A
#
# COMPACT_ATOMS: atom_id res chain seq x y z
N MET A 1 26.90 13.00 -7.14
CA MET A 1 25.66 13.60 -6.62
C MET A 1 25.05 14.53 -7.66
N LYS A 2 23.72 14.45 -7.90
CA LYS A 2 22.98 15.33 -8.81
C LYS A 2 21.77 15.89 -8.08
N ARG A 3 21.47 17.17 -8.29
CA ARG A 3 20.32 17.86 -7.70
C ARG A 3 19.37 18.31 -8.81
N ILE A 4 18.09 18.04 -8.66
CA ILE A 4 17.04 18.32 -9.66
C ILE A 4 15.90 19.03 -8.94
N GLU A 5 15.60 20.27 -9.34
CA GLU A 5 14.45 21.01 -8.85
C GLU A 5 13.21 20.66 -9.68
N LYS A 6 12.15 20.30 -9.02
CA LYS A 6 10.83 20.01 -9.59
C LYS A 6 9.84 21.11 -9.20
N HIS A 7 9.07 21.61 -10.15
CA HIS A 7 8.16 22.73 -9.93
C HIS A 7 6.81 22.50 -10.57
N SER A 8 5.75 22.72 -9.82
CA SER A 8 4.39 22.84 -10.34
C SER A 8 3.92 24.31 -10.30
N ARG A 9 3.85 24.97 -11.46
CA ARG A 9 3.30 26.33 -11.55
C ARG A 9 1.84 26.40 -11.11
N ARG A 10 1.12 25.33 -11.33
CA ARG A 10 -0.30 25.22 -11.06
C ARG A 10 -0.59 25.11 -9.56
N LEU A 11 0.10 24.19 -8.89
CA LEU A 11 -0.02 24.00 -7.45
C LEU A 11 0.77 25.06 -6.67
N ARG A 12 1.70 25.77 -7.32
CA ARG A 12 2.68 26.68 -6.69
C ARG A 12 3.57 25.96 -5.68
N GLU A 13 3.86 24.71 -5.95
CA GLU A 13 4.66 23.83 -5.13
C GLU A 13 5.98 23.49 -5.83
N SER A 14 6.96 23.10 -5.04
CA SER A 14 8.23 22.62 -5.54
C SER A 14 8.90 21.67 -4.55
N TYR A 15 9.68 20.73 -5.08
CA TYR A 15 10.55 19.89 -4.28
C TYR A 15 11.91 19.69 -4.96
N THR A 16 12.89 19.27 -4.18
CA THR A 16 14.24 18.93 -4.66
C THR A 16 14.42 17.42 -4.62
N LEU A 17 14.78 16.82 -5.75
CA LEU A 17 15.33 15.45 -5.82
C LEU A 17 16.85 15.52 -5.79
N ILE A 18 17.48 14.80 -4.88
CA ILE A 18 18.91 14.62 -4.76
C ILE A 18 19.25 13.15 -5.05
N GLU A 19 19.95 12.89 -6.14
CA GLU A 19 20.57 11.59 -6.40
C GLU A 19 21.90 11.57 -5.63
N HIS A 20 21.88 10.96 -4.45
CA HIS A 20 23.04 10.93 -3.56
C HIS A 20 24.09 9.94 -4.06
N ASP A 21 25.37 10.18 -3.76
CA ASP A 21 26.50 9.34 -4.22
C ASP A 21 26.42 7.88 -3.66
N SER A 22 25.69 7.67 -2.57
CA SER A 22 25.38 6.34 -2.03
C SER A 22 24.40 5.51 -2.87
N GLY A 23 23.79 6.09 -3.90
CA GLY A 23 22.69 5.48 -4.66
C GLY A 23 21.28 5.86 -4.17
N LEU A 24 21.15 6.44 -2.96
CA LEU A 24 19.86 6.83 -2.41
C LEU A 24 19.24 8.00 -3.17
N SER A 25 17.96 7.90 -3.49
CA SER A 25 17.12 9.02 -3.94
C SER A 25 16.52 9.75 -2.73
N ILE A 26 16.85 11.03 -2.57
CA ILE A 26 16.39 11.88 -1.47
C ILE A 26 15.46 12.95 -2.04
N TYR A 27 14.24 13.00 -1.56
CA TYR A 27 13.22 13.97 -1.94
C TYR A 27 12.99 14.94 -0.78
N VAL A 28 13.17 16.23 -1.02
CA VAL A 28 12.93 17.26 0.00
C VAL A 28 11.85 18.19 -0.50
N PHE A 29 10.72 18.20 0.21
CA PHE A 29 9.55 19.04 -0.09
C PHE A 29 9.39 20.12 0.99
N PRO A 30 9.88 21.34 0.78
CA PRO A 30 9.75 22.42 1.76
C PRO A 30 8.30 22.84 1.92
N LYS A 31 7.79 22.85 3.17
CA LYS A 31 6.47 23.37 3.53
C LYS A 31 6.59 24.20 4.81
N PRO A 32 6.04 25.42 4.86
CA PRO A 32 6.10 26.26 6.06
C PRO A 32 5.04 25.81 7.10
N LEU A 33 5.10 24.51 7.44
CA LEU A 33 4.23 23.88 8.45
C LEU A 33 5.06 23.53 9.69
N THR A 34 4.43 23.59 10.86
CA THR A 34 5.11 23.33 12.14
C THR A 34 5.63 21.88 12.25
N THR A 35 4.90 20.93 11.67
CA THR A 35 5.28 19.53 11.70
C THR A 35 6.13 19.18 10.47
N THR A 36 7.29 18.61 10.73
CA THR A 36 8.12 17.95 9.69
C THR A 36 7.90 16.46 9.73
N TYR A 37 7.72 15.85 8.56
CA TYR A 37 7.54 14.41 8.37
C TYR A 37 8.66 13.87 7.51
N ALA A 38 9.27 12.75 7.94
CA ALA A 38 10.30 12.07 7.18
C ALA A 38 9.96 10.58 7.08
N ILE A 39 10.09 10.02 5.88
CA ILE A 39 9.87 8.60 5.60
C ILE A 39 11.02 8.03 4.80
N PHE A 40 11.61 6.95 5.30
CA PHE A 40 12.69 6.19 4.67
C PHE A 40 12.20 4.78 4.38
N SER A 41 12.11 4.43 3.11
CA SER A 41 11.44 3.22 2.67
C SER A 41 12.30 2.40 1.72
N THR A 42 12.13 1.08 1.78
CA THR A 42 12.69 0.12 0.83
C THR A 42 11.58 -0.47 -0.05
N ARG A 43 11.91 -0.77 -1.31
CA ARG A 43 11.07 -1.56 -2.24
C ARG A 43 11.16 -3.05 -1.87
N TYR A 44 10.67 -3.38 -0.68
CA TYR A 44 10.58 -4.72 -0.14
C TYR A 44 9.29 -4.90 0.65
N GLY A 45 8.41 -5.76 0.21
CA GLY A 45 7.13 -6.01 0.85
C GLY A 45 6.77 -7.48 0.91
N SER A 46 5.55 -7.79 1.34
CA SER A 46 5.11 -9.16 1.56
C SER A 46 5.05 -10.02 0.30
N VAL A 47 5.02 -9.42 -0.90
CA VAL A 47 4.99 -10.18 -2.16
C VAL A 47 6.38 -10.61 -2.63
N ASP A 48 7.45 -10.08 -2.06
CA ASP A 48 8.84 -10.37 -2.42
C ASP A 48 9.34 -11.70 -1.80
N SER A 49 8.54 -12.76 -1.90
CA SER A 49 8.83 -14.07 -1.30
C SER A 49 9.84 -14.92 -2.09
N LYS A 50 10.15 -14.51 -3.34
CA LYS A 50 11.11 -15.22 -4.21
C LYS A 50 11.89 -14.24 -5.06
N PHE A 51 13.20 -14.17 -4.84
CA PHE A 51 14.07 -13.18 -5.46
C PHE A 51 15.49 -13.73 -5.68
N ARG A 52 16.31 -13.01 -6.45
CA ARG A 52 17.76 -13.20 -6.58
C ARG A 52 18.43 -11.90 -7.00
N LEU A 53 19.73 -11.77 -6.78
CA LEU A 53 20.52 -10.71 -7.40
C LEU A 53 20.79 -11.05 -8.87
N LYS A 54 20.79 -10.05 -9.73
CA LYS A 54 21.04 -10.21 -11.16
C LYS A 54 22.39 -10.91 -11.41
N GLY A 55 22.35 -11.95 -12.22
CA GLY A 55 23.52 -12.78 -12.52
C GLY A 55 23.66 -14.01 -11.61
N GLN A 56 22.90 -14.13 -10.52
CA GLN A 56 22.82 -15.37 -9.75
C GLN A 56 21.93 -16.38 -10.47
N GLN A 57 22.32 -17.66 -10.40
CA GLN A 57 21.50 -18.75 -11.01
C GLN A 57 20.38 -19.21 -10.10
N GLU A 58 20.60 -19.24 -8.80
CA GLU A 58 19.67 -19.74 -7.81
C GLU A 58 18.74 -18.67 -7.28
N TRP A 59 17.46 -19.02 -7.15
CA TRP A 59 16.45 -18.19 -6.51
C TRP A 59 16.46 -18.42 -5.00
N THR A 60 16.42 -17.33 -4.25
CA THR A 60 16.14 -17.36 -2.81
C THR A 60 14.61 -17.37 -2.63
N CYS A 61 14.11 -18.34 -1.87
CA CYS A 61 12.71 -18.36 -1.42
C CYS A 61 12.70 -18.12 0.09
N VAL A 62 11.82 -17.25 0.54
CA VAL A 62 11.68 -16.89 1.97
C VAL A 62 10.29 -17.24 2.48
N PRO A 63 10.12 -17.55 3.77
CA PRO A 63 8.82 -17.72 4.39
C PRO A 63 7.93 -16.48 4.26
N ASP A 64 6.62 -16.66 4.24
CA ASP A 64 5.68 -15.53 4.31
C ASP A 64 5.87 -14.78 5.65
N GLY A 65 5.80 -13.43 5.61
CA GLY A 65 5.93 -12.58 6.79
C GLY A 65 7.33 -12.01 7.05
N VAL A 66 8.38 -12.40 6.28
CA VAL A 66 9.76 -11.92 6.53
C VAL A 66 9.89 -10.40 6.43
N ALA A 67 9.22 -9.74 5.48
CA ALA A 67 9.30 -8.28 5.33
C ALA A 67 8.75 -7.56 6.58
N HIS A 68 7.59 -7.98 7.07
CA HIS A 68 6.99 -7.47 8.29
C HIS A 68 7.84 -7.82 9.54
N PHE A 69 8.39 -9.02 9.59
CA PHE A 69 9.29 -9.42 10.68
C PHE A 69 10.54 -8.53 10.73
N LEU A 70 11.11 -8.18 9.57
CA LEU A 70 12.22 -7.23 9.48
C LEU A 70 11.82 -5.85 10.00
N GLU A 71 10.63 -5.38 9.64
CA GLU A 71 10.12 -4.09 10.13
C GLU A 71 10.22 -4.00 11.65
N HIS A 72 9.68 -5.00 12.38
CA HIS A 72 9.75 -5.06 13.83
C HIS A 72 11.19 -5.10 14.35
N LYS A 73 12.02 -5.93 13.73
CA LYS A 73 13.39 -6.18 14.23
C LYS A 73 14.35 -5.02 14.02
N MET A 74 14.06 -4.09 13.09
CA MET A 74 14.96 -2.97 12.84
C MET A 74 15.05 -1.98 13.99
N PHE A 75 14.08 -1.91 14.90
CA PHE A 75 14.09 -0.99 16.02
C PHE A 75 15.02 -1.40 17.18
N GLU A 76 15.45 -2.66 17.24
CA GLU A 76 16.39 -3.15 18.25
C GLU A 76 17.83 -2.80 17.91
N ASN A 77 18.57 -2.23 18.86
CA ASN A 77 19.98 -1.85 18.70
C ASN A 77 20.92 -2.82 19.40
N ALA A 78 22.19 -2.88 18.95
CA ALA A 78 23.24 -3.73 19.53
C ALA A 78 23.58 -3.40 21.00
N ASP A 79 23.30 -2.16 21.43
CA ASP A 79 23.50 -1.72 22.81
C ASP A 79 22.32 -2.07 23.75
N GLY A 80 21.30 -2.75 23.20
CA GLY A 80 20.09 -3.14 23.93
C GLY A 80 19.06 -2.03 24.08
N SER A 81 19.27 -0.87 23.45
CA SER A 81 18.27 0.22 23.38
C SER A 81 17.30 -0.01 22.24
N ASP A 82 16.13 0.64 22.34
CA ASP A 82 15.11 0.69 21.30
C ASP A 82 15.16 2.07 20.61
N SER A 83 15.11 2.10 19.28
CA SER A 83 15.11 3.35 18.52
C SER A 83 13.88 4.21 18.81
N PHE A 84 12.73 3.65 19.17
CA PHE A 84 11.55 4.40 19.63
C PHE A 84 11.85 5.26 20.87
N GLU A 85 12.66 4.74 21.83
CA GLU A 85 13.05 5.51 23.01
C GLU A 85 13.90 6.73 22.62
N ARG A 86 14.76 6.60 21.61
CA ARG A 86 15.58 7.70 21.10
C ARG A 86 14.74 8.77 20.41
N PHE A 87 13.77 8.38 19.56
CA PHE A 87 12.83 9.31 18.94
C PHE A 87 12.01 10.06 19.99
N SER A 88 11.50 9.34 21.00
CA SER A 88 10.77 9.94 22.10
C SER A 88 11.60 10.98 22.87
N ALA A 89 12.91 10.70 23.07
CA ALA A 89 13.83 11.65 23.72
C ALA A 89 14.11 12.90 22.87
N TYR A 90 13.87 12.82 21.54
CA TYR A 90 13.94 13.97 20.63
C TYR A 90 12.60 14.72 20.50
N GLY A 91 11.52 14.22 21.09
CA GLY A 91 10.17 14.78 20.93
C GLY A 91 9.55 14.41 19.57
N ALA A 92 10.05 13.37 18.93
CA ALA A 92 9.52 12.85 17.68
C ALA A 92 8.62 11.64 17.92
N ASP A 93 7.58 11.52 17.09
CA ASP A 93 6.70 10.37 17.02
C ASP A 93 7.13 9.51 15.83
N ALA A 94 7.59 8.29 16.11
CA ALA A 94 8.10 7.37 15.10
C ALA A 94 7.13 6.21 14.87
N ASN A 95 7.13 5.68 13.65
CA ASN A 95 6.33 4.51 13.27
C ASN A 95 6.99 3.76 12.12
N ALA A 96 6.44 2.60 11.78
CA ALA A 96 6.80 1.84 10.59
C ALA A 96 5.56 1.12 10.05
N TYR A 97 5.63 0.69 8.79
CA TYR A 97 4.61 -0.16 8.20
C TYR A 97 5.18 -1.00 7.05
N THR A 98 4.60 -2.18 6.86
CA THR A 98 4.84 -3.05 5.71
C THR A 98 3.57 -3.17 4.87
N THR A 99 3.73 -3.02 3.56
CA THR A 99 2.67 -3.29 2.58
C THR A 99 3.04 -4.48 1.70
N CYS A 100 2.27 -4.71 0.65
CA CYS A 100 2.60 -5.77 -0.31
C CYS A 100 3.92 -5.52 -1.05
N ASN A 101 4.32 -4.26 -1.31
CA ASN A 101 5.46 -3.91 -2.16
C ASN A 101 6.52 -3.01 -1.50
N ARG A 102 6.32 -2.59 -0.24
CA ARG A 102 7.29 -1.75 0.47
C ARG A 102 7.26 -1.97 1.99
N THR A 103 8.37 -1.65 2.63
CA THR A 103 8.48 -1.43 4.07
C THR A 103 9.02 -0.02 4.30
N ALA A 104 8.41 0.71 5.21
CA ALA A 104 8.72 2.12 5.47
C ALA A 104 8.89 2.38 6.96
N TYR A 105 9.86 3.23 7.28
CA TYR A 105 10.17 3.74 8.62
C TYR A 105 10.03 5.25 8.57
N LEU A 106 9.40 5.83 9.55
CA LEU A 106 9.01 7.23 9.50
C LEU A 106 9.05 7.89 10.88
N PHE A 107 9.10 9.22 10.88
CA PHE A 107 8.81 10.00 12.06
C PHE A 107 8.15 11.32 11.69
N SER A 108 7.40 11.88 12.65
CA SER A 108 6.97 13.27 12.66
C SER A 108 7.59 14.02 13.85
N CYS A 109 7.98 15.27 13.65
CA CYS A 109 8.53 16.08 14.73
C CYS A 109 8.22 17.58 14.54
N THR A 110 8.31 18.34 15.63
CA THR A 110 8.21 19.82 15.60
C THR A 110 9.54 20.49 15.95
N GLU A 111 10.50 19.73 16.46
CA GLU A 111 11.84 20.18 16.83
C GLU A 111 12.85 19.03 16.70
N ARG A 112 14.15 19.31 16.80
CA ARG A 112 15.24 18.33 16.75
C ARG A 112 15.18 17.44 15.50
N PHE A 113 14.79 18.01 14.37
CA PHE A 113 14.66 17.31 13.08
C PHE A 113 15.95 16.58 12.68
N GLU A 114 17.11 17.24 12.77
CA GLU A 114 18.38 16.66 12.34
C GLU A 114 18.82 15.46 13.18
N ASP A 115 18.51 15.48 14.50
CA ASP A 115 18.78 14.35 15.40
C ASP A 115 17.87 13.16 15.04
N SER A 116 16.59 13.43 14.79
CA SER A 116 15.62 12.41 14.40
C SER A 116 15.92 11.82 13.02
N LEU A 117 16.34 12.66 12.05
CA LEU A 117 16.72 12.17 10.72
C LEU A 117 18.01 11.32 10.79
N ARG A 118 19.00 11.72 11.61
CA ARG A 118 20.22 10.93 11.83
C ARG A 118 19.89 9.56 12.42
N GLU A 119 18.99 9.50 13.40
CA GLU A 119 18.54 8.24 13.98
C GLU A 119 17.83 7.39 12.95
N LEU A 120 16.87 7.94 12.16
CA LEU A 120 16.17 7.23 11.11
C LEU A 120 17.13 6.57 10.12
N LEU A 121 18.07 7.34 9.58
CA LEU A 121 19.04 6.85 8.60
C LEU A 121 20.00 5.80 9.20
N ARG A 122 20.30 5.91 10.50
CA ARG A 122 21.21 5.00 11.18
C ARG A 122 20.56 3.65 11.47
N PHE A 123 19.43 3.63 12.19
CA PHE A 123 18.86 2.34 12.65
C PHE A 123 18.37 1.48 11.48
N VAL A 124 17.83 2.09 10.42
CA VAL A 124 17.39 1.33 9.23
C VAL A 124 18.56 0.65 8.50
N ARG A 125 19.78 1.15 8.67
CA ARG A 125 20.97 0.62 8.02
C ARG A 125 21.85 -0.25 8.91
N GLU A 126 21.69 -0.21 10.21
CA GLU A 126 22.49 -0.94 11.19
C GLU A 126 21.71 -2.10 11.83
N PRO A 127 21.40 -3.17 11.06
CA PRO A 127 20.59 -4.27 11.59
C PRO A 127 21.30 -5.01 12.72
N TYR A 128 20.55 -5.36 13.75
CA TYR A 128 21.04 -6.20 14.84
C TYR A 128 20.05 -7.32 15.15
N PHE A 129 20.39 -8.54 14.71
CA PHE A 129 19.56 -9.72 14.91
C PHE A 129 20.33 -10.83 15.60
N THR A 130 19.76 -11.40 16.65
CA THR A 130 20.28 -12.60 17.31
C THR A 130 19.19 -13.66 17.33
N GLU A 131 19.59 -14.94 17.42
CA GLU A 131 18.61 -16.03 17.51
C GLU A 131 17.69 -15.90 18.74
N GLU A 132 18.17 -15.29 19.81
CA GLU A 132 17.39 -15.06 21.03
C GLU A 132 16.30 -14.00 20.79
N THR A 133 16.69 -12.84 20.19
CA THR A 133 15.74 -11.75 19.95
C THR A 133 14.77 -12.09 18.82
N VAL A 134 15.20 -12.84 17.81
CA VAL A 134 14.31 -13.38 16.75
C VAL A 134 13.25 -14.30 17.36
N ARG A 135 13.64 -15.21 18.25
CA ARG A 135 12.68 -16.12 18.92
C ARG A 135 11.68 -15.37 19.80
N LYS A 136 12.13 -14.31 20.48
CA LYS A 136 11.23 -13.45 21.25
C LYS A 136 10.20 -12.78 20.32
N GLU A 137 10.65 -12.24 19.20
CA GLU A 137 9.80 -11.55 18.24
C GLU A 137 8.80 -12.48 17.54
N GLN A 138 9.17 -13.74 17.27
CA GLN A 138 8.22 -14.75 16.80
C GLN A 138 6.99 -14.85 17.70
N GLY A 139 7.19 -14.77 19.03
CA GLY A 139 6.08 -14.78 19.98
C GLY A 139 5.20 -13.53 19.90
N ILE A 140 5.78 -12.35 19.72
CA ILE A 140 5.06 -11.07 19.61
C ILE A 140 4.24 -11.05 18.32
N ILE A 141 4.85 -11.37 17.20
CA ILE A 141 4.16 -11.40 15.88
C ILE A 141 3.10 -12.51 15.85
N ALA A 142 3.29 -13.63 16.53
CA ALA A 142 2.24 -14.66 16.64
C ALA A 142 0.97 -14.13 17.32
N GLU A 143 1.09 -13.30 18.37
CA GLU A 143 -0.07 -12.66 18.99
C GLU A 143 -0.72 -11.64 18.05
N GLU A 144 0.07 -10.89 17.29
CA GLU A 144 -0.43 -9.97 16.28
C GLU A 144 -1.18 -10.69 15.15
N ILE A 145 -0.64 -11.80 14.65
CA ILE A 145 -1.33 -12.66 13.67
C ILE A 145 -2.68 -13.13 14.22
N ARG A 146 -2.75 -13.52 15.50
CA ARG A 146 -4.02 -13.90 16.13
C ARG A 146 -4.99 -12.73 16.18
N MET A 147 -4.52 -11.55 16.56
CA MET A 147 -5.33 -10.32 16.59
C MET A 147 -5.93 -10.02 15.20
N TYR A 148 -5.14 -10.08 14.12
CA TYR A 148 -5.65 -9.91 12.76
C TYR A 148 -6.61 -11.03 12.34
N ASN A 149 -6.33 -12.27 12.73
CA ASN A 149 -7.23 -13.39 12.46
C ASN A 149 -8.58 -13.26 13.16
N ASP A 150 -8.63 -12.57 14.31
CA ASP A 150 -9.84 -12.28 15.07
C ASP A 150 -10.58 -11.04 14.58
N SER A 151 -9.98 -10.25 13.65
CA SER A 151 -10.63 -9.11 13.01
C SER A 151 -11.52 -9.56 11.85
N PRO A 152 -12.85 -9.36 11.90
CA PRO A 152 -13.73 -9.82 10.82
C PRO A 152 -13.50 -9.09 9.50
N TRP A 153 -13.12 -7.81 9.52
CA TRP A 153 -12.82 -7.04 8.31
C TRP A 153 -11.54 -7.53 7.64
N GLU A 154 -10.48 -7.74 8.42
CA GLU A 154 -9.21 -8.30 7.92
C GLU A 154 -9.41 -9.70 7.34
N ARG A 155 -10.17 -10.54 8.03
CA ARG A 155 -10.53 -11.89 7.53
C ARG A 155 -11.32 -11.80 6.23
N CYS A 156 -12.26 -10.86 6.10
CA CYS A 156 -13.04 -10.67 4.88
C CYS A 156 -12.14 -10.28 3.71
N PHE A 157 -11.21 -9.33 3.92
CA PHE A 157 -10.26 -8.90 2.91
C PHE A 157 -9.25 -10.00 2.56
N GLN A 158 -8.68 -10.69 3.54
CA GLN A 158 -7.76 -11.82 3.32
C GLN A 158 -8.42 -12.93 2.49
N ASN A 159 -9.64 -13.31 2.84
CA ASN A 159 -10.43 -14.29 2.08
C ASN A 159 -10.70 -13.82 0.65
N LEU A 160 -10.89 -12.50 0.45
CA LEU A 160 -11.04 -11.93 -0.88
C LEU A 160 -9.78 -12.12 -1.71
N MET A 161 -8.61 -11.80 -1.16
CA MET A 161 -7.33 -11.99 -1.85
C MET A 161 -7.07 -13.47 -2.18
N GLU A 162 -7.39 -14.39 -1.26
CA GLU A 162 -7.34 -15.84 -1.51
C GLU A 162 -8.32 -16.30 -2.58
N GLY A 163 -9.43 -15.62 -2.72
CA GLY A 163 -10.45 -15.88 -3.74
C GLY A 163 -10.08 -15.34 -5.12
N LEU A 164 -9.44 -14.18 -5.19
CA LEU A 164 -9.04 -13.54 -6.44
C LEU A 164 -7.79 -14.18 -7.05
N TYR A 165 -6.78 -14.53 -6.23
CA TYR A 165 -5.47 -14.98 -6.69
C TYR A 165 -5.19 -16.43 -6.30
N GLU A 166 -4.69 -17.22 -7.25
CA GLU A 166 -4.30 -18.61 -7.02
C GLU A 166 -2.84 -18.74 -6.60
N HIS A 167 -1.95 -17.99 -7.25
CA HIS A 167 -0.50 -18.15 -7.13
C HIS A 167 0.20 -16.91 -6.59
N HIS A 168 -0.35 -15.72 -6.80
CA HIS A 168 0.30 -14.47 -6.42
C HIS A 168 0.42 -14.32 -4.89
N PRO A 169 1.58 -13.91 -4.35
CA PRO A 169 1.81 -13.79 -2.90
C PRO A 169 0.86 -12.83 -2.19
N ILE A 170 0.21 -11.88 -2.88
CA ILE A 170 -0.81 -10.99 -2.31
C ILE A 170 -1.94 -11.74 -1.56
N ARG A 171 -2.17 -12.99 -1.91
CA ARG A 171 -3.13 -13.87 -1.23
C ARG A 171 -2.70 -14.31 0.17
N LYS A 172 -1.48 -13.97 0.56
CA LYS A 172 -0.91 -14.31 1.88
C LYS A 172 -1.04 -13.13 2.82
N ASN A 173 -1.20 -13.41 4.10
CA ASN A 173 -1.18 -12.38 5.12
C ASN A 173 0.20 -11.70 5.15
N ILE A 174 0.24 -10.37 5.28
CA ILE A 174 1.48 -9.58 5.35
C ILE A 174 2.36 -10.04 6.52
N CYS A 175 1.75 -10.35 7.66
CA CYS A 175 2.45 -10.86 8.83
C CYS A 175 2.88 -12.32 8.70
N GLY A 176 2.47 -13.03 7.64
CA GLY A 176 2.65 -14.46 7.47
C GLY A 176 1.66 -15.29 8.30
N SER A 177 2.10 -16.47 8.72
CA SER A 177 1.41 -17.38 9.63
C SER A 177 2.33 -17.79 10.78
N GLU A 178 1.77 -18.29 11.89
CA GLU A 178 2.59 -18.80 13.01
C GLU A 178 3.61 -19.87 12.54
N GLU A 179 3.22 -20.69 11.55
CA GLU A 179 4.12 -21.68 10.98
C GLU A 179 5.25 -21.03 10.14
N SER A 180 4.93 -20.05 9.28
CA SER A 180 5.93 -19.41 8.43
C SER A 180 6.91 -18.55 9.21
N ILE A 181 6.44 -17.77 10.21
CA ILE A 181 7.32 -16.95 11.05
C ILE A 181 8.23 -17.80 11.93
N GLY A 182 7.78 -19.01 12.32
CA GLY A 182 8.60 -19.98 13.05
C GLY A 182 9.82 -20.48 12.29
N GLN A 183 9.87 -20.29 10.97
CA GLN A 183 11.00 -20.65 10.11
C GLN A 183 12.00 -19.51 9.90
N ILE A 184 11.69 -18.30 10.40
CA ILE A 184 12.54 -17.13 10.24
C ILE A 184 13.72 -17.21 11.21
N THR A 185 14.94 -17.05 10.70
CA THR A 185 16.18 -17.06 11.45
C THR A 185 16.92 -15.72 11.34
N SER A 186 17.85 -15.44 12.23
CA SER A 186 18.70 -14.24 12.16
C SER A 186 19.46 -14.16 10.84
N ASP A 187 20.02 -15.28 10.37
CA ASP A 187 20.75 -15.33 9.08
C ASP A 187 19.86 -14.97 7.89
N LEU A 188 18.60 -15.43 7.90
CA LEU A 188 17.64 -15.09 6.87
C LEU A 188 17.29 -13.60 6.87
N LEU A 189 17.09 -13.01 8.06
CA LEU A 189 16.83 -11.58 8.20
C LEU A 189 18.01 -10.74 7.70
N TYR A 190 19.26 -11.08 8.07
CA TYR A 190 20.46 -10.42 7.55
C TYR A 190 20.54 -10.52 6.05
N ARG A 191 20.26 -11.69 5.46
CA ARG A 191 20.26 -11.87 4.00
C ARG A 191 19.22 -11.01 3.31
N CYS A 192 17.99 -10.93 3.82
CA CYS A 192 16.94 -10.09 3.25
C CYS A 192 17.30 -8.61 3.39
N HIS A 193 17.84 -8.20 4.54
CA HIS A 193 18.31 -6.83 4.74
C HIS A 193 19.43 -6.49 3.74
N GLU A 194 20.46 -7.32 3.59
CA GLU A 194 21.56 -7.12 2.64
C GLU A 194 21.05 -6.93 1.20
N VAL A 195 20.03 -7.68 0.79
CA VAL A 195 19.51 -7.61 -0.57
C VAL A 195 18.60 -6.41 -0.77
N PHE A 196 17.64 -6.17 0.13
CA PHE A 196 16.59 -5.21 -0.13
C PHE A 196 16.83 -3.81 0.46
N TYR A 197 17.70 -3.68 1.48
CA TYR A 197 18.02 -2.39 2.10
C TYR A 197 19.26 -1.73 1.47
N GLN A 198 19.57 -2.10 0.21
CA GLN A 198 20.51 -1.38 -0.62
C GLN A 198 19.95 0.02 -0.92
N LEU A 199 20.79 1.05 -0.79
CA LEU A 199 20.33 2.44 -0.88
C LEU A 199 19.74 2.80 -2.25
N SER A 200 20.16 2.13 -3.33
CA SER A 200 19.56 2.28 -4.67
C SER A 200 18.14 1.65 -4.78
N ASN A 201 17.78 0.75 -3.87
CA ASN A 201 16.44 0.17 -3.75
C ASN A 201 15.54 0.93 -2.77
N MET A 202 16.04 2.05 -2.22
CA MET A 202 15.38 2.84 -1.18
C MET A 202 15.13 4.28 -1.61
N ALA A 203 14.23 4.95 -0.90
CA ALA A 203 13.98 6.38 -1.04
C ALA A 203 13.78 7.03 0.33
N LEU A 204 14.31 8.25 0.49
CA LEU A 204 14.04 9.13 1.62
C LEU A 204 13.18 10.29 1.13
N VAL A 205 12.05 10.51 1.78
CA VAL A 205 11.22 11.71 1.53
C VAL A 205 11.11 12.51 2.82
N VAL A 206 11.37 13.80 2.73
CA VAL A 206 11.24 14.73 3.86
C VAL A 206 10.32 15.88 3.43
N CYS A 207 9.29 16.14 4.20
CA CYS A 207 8.36 17.25 3.98
C CYS A 207 8.19 18.07 5.27
N GLY A 208 8.37 19.38 5.18
CA GLY A 208 8.22 20.29 6.33
C GLY A 208 9.02 21.58 6.18
N ASP A 209 9.19 22.32 7.27
CA ASP A 209 10.00 23.56 7.31
C ASP A 209 11.50 23.24 7.38
N VAL A 210 12.00 22.63 6.31
CA VAL A 210 13.37 22.16 6.16
C VAL A 210 13.91 22.53 4.79
N THR A 211 15.23 22.63 4.69
CA THR A 211 15.92 22.86 3.41
C THR A 211 16.62 21.60 2.91
N ALA A 212 16.85 21.52 1.61
CA ALA A 212 17.61 20.44 1.00
C ALA A 212 19.05 20.34 1.56
N GLU A 213 19.64 21.48 1.93
CA GLU A 213 20.98 21.56 2.53
C GLU A 213 21.03 20.91 3.92
N GLN A 214 20.00 21.14 4.76
CA GLN A 214 19.91 20.50 6.09
C GLN A 214 19.79 18.99 5.97
N VAL A 215 18.88 18.51 5.10
CA VAL A 215 18.70 17.06 4.86
C VAL A 215 19.98 16.43 4.32
N LEU A 216 20.63 17.08 3.33
CA LEU A 216 21.85 16.60 2.73
C LEU A 216 23.01 16.56 3.72
N ALA A 217 23.15 17.56 4.59
CA ALA A 217 24.20 17.58 5.62
C ALA A 217 24.13 16.36 6.55
N VAL A 218 22.92 15.96 6.97
CA VAL A 218 22.73 14.76 7.77
C VAL A 218 22.96 13.49 6.95
N ALA A 219 22.51 13.46 5.69
CA ALA A 219 22.72 12.32 4.80
C ALA A 219 24.22 12.09 4.53
N ASP A 220 24.99 13.16 4.22
CA ASP A 220 26.43 13.09 4.00
C ASP A 220 27.22 12.63 5.25
N GLU A 221 26.70 12.91 6.46
CA GLU A 221 27.31 12.47 7.73
C GLU A 221 27.12 10.95 7.94
N VAL A 222 25.95 10.40 7.56
CA VAL A 222 25.54 9.03 7.93
C VAL A 222 25.71 8.03 6.79
N LEU A 223 25.49 8.45 5.54
CA LEU A 223 25.46 7.56 4.38
C LEU A 223 26.87 7.37 3.77
N PRO A 224 27.15 6.20 3.15
CA PRO A 224 28.38 6.02 2.38
C PRO A 224 28.38 6.93 1.14
N HIS A 225 29.57 7.25 0.64
CA HIS A 225 29.76 8.06 -0.59
C HIS A 225 30.01 7.21 -1.83
N GLU A 226 29.74 5.92 -1.77
CA GLU A 226 29.89 4.98 -2.88
C GLU A 226 28.65 4.08 -2.95
N CYS A 227 28.16 3.86 -4.16
CA CYS A 227 27.09 2.90 -4.45
C CYS A 227 27.72 1.59 -4.93
N ALA A 228 27.41 0.50 -4.25
CA ALA A 228 27.91 -0.84 -4.59
C ALA A 228 26.75 -1.82 -4.83
N ASP A 229 25.58 -1.32 -5.17
CA ASP A 229 24.34 -2.07 -5.19
C ASP A 229 24.20 -2.95 -6.42
N ALA A 230 23.51 -4.07 -6.26
CA ALA A 230 23.19 -5.01 -7.31
C ALA A 230 21.70 -4.96 -7.66
N GLU A 231 21.37 -5.16 -8.94
CA GLU A 231 19.99 -5.23 -9.41
C GLU A 231 19.28 -6.47 -8.84
N ILE A 232 18.06 -6.27 -8.33
CA ILE A 232 17.23 -7.32 -7.71
C ILE A 232 16.22 -7.82 -8.75
N GLU A 233 16.25 -9.12 -9.01
CA GLU A 233 15.23 -9.80 -9.82
C GLU A 233 14.19 -10.45 -8.90
N ARG A 234 12.90 -10.16 -9.15
CA ARG A 234 11.74 -10.69 -8.42
C ARG A 234 10.99 -11.70 -9.27
N ALA A 235 10.58 -12.81 -8.68
CA ALA A 235 9.78 -13.81 -9.39
C ALA A 235 8.29 -13.43 -9.29
N VAL A 236 7.69 -13.10 -10.43
CA VAL A 236 6.25 -12.83 -10.52
C VAL A 236 5.55 -14.11 -11.02
N PRO A 237 4.62 -14.68 -10.28
CA PRO A 237 3.86 -15.84 -10.74
C PRO A 237 2.88 -15.45 -11.84
N ILE A 238 2.63 -16.39 -12.74
CA ILE A 238 1.61 -16.24 -13.78
C ILE A 238 0.25 -16.51 -13.15
N GLU A 239 -0.65 -15.54 -13.27
CA GLU A 239 -2.02 -15.62 -12.79
C GLU A 239 -3.03 -15.81 -13.94
N THR A 240 -4.16 -16.49 -13.64
CA THR A 240 -5.28 -16.58 -14.56
C THR A 240 -6.07 -15.25 -14.61
N ALA A 241 -6.74 -14.99 -15.74
CA ALA A 241 -7.58 -13.79 -15.88
C ALA A 241 -8.81 -13.81 -14.96
N GLY A 242 -9.35 -15.00 -14.66
CA GLY A 242 -10.47 -15.17 -13.74
C GLY A 242 -10.06 -15.13 -12.27
N ALA A 243 -11.03 -14.91 -11.39
CA ALA A 243 -10.86 -15.17 -9.97
C ALA A 243 -10.67 -16.66 -9.72
N TYR A 244 -9.80 -17.01 -8.78
CA TYR A 244 -9.54 -18.40 -8.39
C TYR A 244 -10.78 -19.09 -7.81
N ARG A 245 -11.59 -18.31 -7.06
CA ARG A 245 -12.87 -18.74 -6.49
C ARG A 245 -13.92 -17.64 -6.69
N SER A 246 -15.14 -18.02 -7.02
CA SER A 246 -16.23 -17.05 -7.16
C SER A 246 -16.78 -16.57 -5.80
N SER A 247 -16.54 -17.34 -4.73
CA SER A 247 -16.91 -16.94 -3.37
C SER A 247 -16.08 -17.62 -2.31
N VAL A 248 -15.88 -16.90 -1.19
CA VAL A 248 -15.25 -17.41 0.04
C VAL A 248 -16.11 -17.00 1.22
N LYS A 249 -16.42 -17.92 2.13
CA LYS A 249 -17.28 -17.67 3.28
C LYS A 249 -16.58 -18.06 4.57
N ALA A 250 -16.75 -17.21 5.59
CA ALA A 250 -16.31 -17.48 6.96
C ALA A 250 -17.44 -17.15 7.95
N ARG A 251 -17.33 -17.62 9.19
CA ARG A 251 -18.20 -17.26 10.29
C ARG A 251 -17.39 -16.74 11.46
N MET A 252 -17.78 -15.59 12.01
CA MET A 252 -17.10 -14.94 13.13
C MET A 252 -18.13 -14.25 14.02
N GLN A 253 -17.69 -13.73 15.15
CA GLN A 253 -18.55 -12.97 16.06
C GLN A 253 -18.81 -11.57 15.49
N VAL A 254 -19.82 -11.45 14.66
CA VAL A 254 -20.29 -10.19 14.07
C VAL A 254 -21.80 -10.06 14.25
N SER A 255 -22.30 -8.84 14.32
CA SER A 255 -23.75 -8.58 14.44
C SER A 255 -24.45 -8.59 13.08
N LYS A 256 -23.74 -8.29 12.01
CA LYS A 256 -24.22 -8.22 10.63
C LYS A 256 -23.17 -8.81 9.70
N PRO A 257 -23.56 -9.52 8.63
CA PRO A 257 -22.58 -10.02 7.66
C PRO A 257 -21.75 -8.89 7.05
N ILE A 258 -20.44 -9.09 7.03
CA ILE A 258 -19.47 -8.23 6.34
C ILE A 258 -19.22 -8.85 4.97
N PHE A 259 -19.19 -8.03 3.93
CA PHE A 259 -18.89 -8.47 2.59
C PHE A 259 -17.78 -7.66 1.95
N SER A 260 -17.05 -8.29 1.05
CA SER A 260 -16.14 -7.63 0.12
C SER A 260 -16.25 -8.32 -1.25
N ILE A 261 -16.64 -7.56 -2.26
CA ILE A 261 -16.67 -7.98 -3.65
C ILE A 261 -15.39 -7.52 -4.29
N GLY A 262 -14.62 -8.43 -4.85
CA GLY A 262 -13.44 -8.11 -5.64
C GLY A 262 -13.63 -8.40 -7.11
N ILE A 263 -13.02 -7.57 -7.94
CA ILE A 263 -12.97 -7.77 -9.39
C ILE A 263 -11.51 -7.73 -9.81
N LYS A 264 -10.97 -8.87 -10.22
CA LYS A 264 -9.58 -8.98 -10.67
C LYS A 264 -9.40 -8.26 -12.01
N ASP A 265 -8.44 -7.34 -12.09
CA ASP A 265 -8.01 -6.72 -13.34
C ASP A 265 -6.63 -7.26 -13.74
N THR A 266 -6.51 -7.79 -14.95
CA THR A 266 -5.26 -8.33 -15.48
C THR A 266 -4.60 -7.43 -16.52
N ARG A 267 -5.17 -6.26 -16.76
CA ARG A 267 -4.67 -5.28 -17.74
C ARG A 267 -3.75 -4.27 -17.11
N ILE A 268 -2.61 -4.76 -16.61
CA ILE A 268 -1.60 -3.94 -15.96
C ILE A 268 -0.66 -3.40 -17.04
N PRO A 269 -0.55 -2.08 -17.23
CA PRO A 269 0.38 -1.51 -18.21
C PRO A 269 1.84 -1.73 -17.80
N ASP A 270 2.70 -2.05 -18.78
CA ASP A 270 4.12 -2.27 -18.55
C ASP A 270 4.87 -1.00 -18.13
N SER A 271 4.47 0.18 -18.67
CA SER A 271 5.15 1.42 -18.35
C SER A 271 4.57 2.10 -17.11
N PRO A 272 5.42 2.64 -16.20
CA PRO A 272 4.98 3.40 -15.03
C PRO A 272 3.99 4.52 -15.36
N ALA A 273 4.29 5.34 -16.36
CA ALA A 273 3.41 6.44 -16.76
C ALA A 273 2.02 5.98 -17.24
N ALA A 274 1.93 4.86 -17.97
CA ALA A 274 0.64 4.30 -18.39
C ALA A 274 -0.11 3.69 -17.19
N ARG A 275 0.60 3.12 -16.22
CA ARG A 275 0.03 2.54 -15.00
C ARG A 275 -0.61 3.62 -14.13
N ILE A 276 0.07 4.75 -13.89
CA ILE A 276 -0.47 5.89 -13.15
C ILE A 276 -1.66 6.51 -13.88
N ARG A 277 -1.60 6.64 -15.21
CA ARG A 277 -2.76 7.12 -15.98
C ARG A 277 -3.95 6.17 -15.85
N ARG A 278 -3.71 4.84 -15.86
CA ARG A 278 -4.76 3.86 -15.65
C ARG A 278 -5.32 3.93 -14.22
N ASP A 279 -4.46 4.08 -13.22
CA ASP A 279 -4.87 4.28 -11.83
C ASP A 279 -5.81 5.48 -11.69
N ALA A 280 -5.39 6.66 -12.18
CA ALA A 280 -6.20 7.87 -12.15
C ALA A 280 -7.54 7.72 -12.91
N ALA A 281 -7.53 7.03 -14.05
CA ALA A 281 -8.73 6.82 -14.84
C ALA A 281 -9.69 5.82 -14.18
N MET A 282 -9.18 4.73 -13.59
CA MET A 282 -9.98 3.76 -12.85
C MET A 282 -10.52 4.34 -11.55
N THR A 283 -9.73 5.13 -10.82
CA THR A 283 -10.19 5.85 -9.62
C THR A 283 -11.33 6.80 -9.97
N LEU A 284 -11.23 7.54 -11.09
CA LEU A 284 -12.33 8.40 -11.55
C LEU A 284 -13.56 7.58 -11.98
N LEU A 285 -13.36 6.45 -12.64
CA LEU A 285 -14.46 5.56 -13.01
C LEU A 285 -15.19 5.01 -11.78
N GLU A 286 -14.45 4.60 -10.75
CA GLU A 286 -15.03 4.13 -9.49
C GLU A 286 -15.78 5.23 -8.73
N GLU A 287 -15.25 6.46 -8.71
CA GLU A 287 -15.95 7.60 -8.11
C GLU A 287 -17.30 7.85 -8.79
N ILE A 288 -17.36 7.71 -10.14
CA ILE A 288 -18.60 7.82 -10.90
C ILE A 288 -19.56 6.67 -10.57
N LEU A 289 -19.05 5.43 -10.49
CA LEU A 289 -19.87 4.24 -10.32
C LEU A 289 -20.34 4.03 -8.89
N PHE A 290 -19.48 4.29 -7.90
CA PHE A 290 -19.63 3.75 -6.55
C PHE A 290 -19.62 4.80 -5.45
N SER A 291 -19.39 6.09 -5.75
CA SER A 291 -19.38 7.12 -4.72
C SER A 291 -20.73 7.22 -4.00
N ARG A 292 -20.69 7.76 -2.79
CA ARG A 292 -21.90 7.93 -1.95
C ARG A 292 -22.95 8.85 -2.56
N SER A 293 -22.58 9.68 -3.52
CA SER A 293 -23.49 10.53 -4.30
C SER A 293 -24.02 9.83 -5.54
N GLY A 294 -23.50 8.64 -5.88
CA GLY A 294 -23.85 7.89 -7.07
C GLY A 294 -25.16 7.09 -6.92
N ALA A 295 -25.73 6.69 -8.06
CA ALA A 295 -27.00 5.97 -8.12
C ALA A 295 -26.93 4.58 -7.46
N PHE A 296 -25.79 3.88 -7.58
CA PHE A 296 -25.61 2.55 -7.01
C PHE A 296 -25.69 2.60 -5.48
N TYR A 297 -24.87 3.46 -4.85
CA TYR A 297 -24.90 3.63 -3.39
C TYR A 297 -26.29 4.09 -2.92
N SER A 298 -26.87 5.12 -3.55
CA SER A 298 -28.16 5.67 -3.12
C SER A 298 -29.27 4.64 -3.13
N SER A 299 -29.36 3.82 -4.20
CA SER A 299 -30.39 2.78 -4.29
C SER A 299 -30.26 1.71 -3.20
N LEU A 300 -29.04 1.28 -2.88
CA LEU A 300 -28.78 0.28 -1.84
C LEU A 300 -29.02 0.85 -0.44
N PHE A 301 -28.64 2.10 -0.21
CA PHE A 301 -28.76 2.76 1.08
C PHE A 301 -30.22 3.09 1.42
N GLU A 302 -30.98 3.62 0.45
CA GLU A 302 -32.41 3.93 0.61
C GLU A 302 -33.26 2.67 0.87
N GLU A 303 -32.88 1.53 0.30
CA GLU A 303 -33.52 0.24 0.56
C GLU A 303 -33.03 -0.42 1.87
N GLY A 304 -32.07 0.17 2.58
CA GLY A 304 -31.50 -0.36 3.81
C GLY A 304 -30.63 -1.61 3.62
N LEU A 305 -30.14 -1.84 2.39
CA LEU A 305 -29.34 -3.03 2.05
C LEU A 305 -27.87 -2.90 2.48
N ILE A 306 -27.37 -1.68 2.66
CA ILE A 306 -26.00 -1.40 3.12
C ILE A 306 -26.00 -0.42 4.30
N THR A 307 -24.92 -0.40 5.05
CA THR A 307 -24.68 0.53 6.15
C THR A 307 -23.69 1.63 5.73
N PRO A 308 -23.44 2.66 6.56
CA PRO A 308 -22.40 3.66 6.31
C PRO A 308 -20.96 3.13 6.25
N SER A 309 -20.73 1.86 6.61
CA SER A 309 -19.41 1.20 6.47
C SER A 309 -19.02 0.91 5.00
N TYR A 310 -19.92 1.17 4.05
CA TYR A 310 -19.68 0.97 2.63
C TYR A 310 -18.43 1.71 2.15
N SER A 311 -17.58 1.02 1.42
CA SER A 311 -16.36 1.51 0.81
C SER A 311 -16.13 0.88 -0.55
N PHE A 312 -15.32 1.53 -1.36
CA PHE A 312 -14.89 1.03 -2.67
C PHE A 312 -13.46 1.52 -2.94
N GLY A 313 -12.77 0.90 -3.89
CA GLY A 313 -11.45 1.34 -4.31
C GLY A 313 -10.82 0.45 -5.37
N TYR A 314 -9.95 1.06 -6.17
CA TYR A 314 -9.07 0.40 -7.12
C TYR A 314 -7.66 0.35 -6.58
N SER A 315 -7.00 -0.77 -6.76
CA SER A 315 -5.59 -0.94 -6.41
C SER A 315 -4.83 -1.48 -7.61
N ILE A 316 -3.70 -0.88 -7.93
CA ILE A 316 -2.81 -1.31 -8.99
C ILE A 316 -1.36 -1.21 -8.58
N THR A 317 -0.58 -2.23 -8.89
CA THR A 317 0.89 -2.23 -8.84
C THR A 317 1.42 -2.71 -10.19
N ASP A 318 2.70 -3.01 -10.26
CA ASP A 318 3.32 -3.63 -11.44
C ASP A 318 2.92 -5.10 -11.65
N THR A 319 2.36 -5.76 -10.63
CA THR A 319 2.06 -7.21 -10.66
C THR A 319 0.60 -7.57 -10.37
N ILE A 320 -0.16 -6.68 -9.75
CA ILE A 320 -1.57 -6.89 -9.40
C ILE A 320 -2.43 -5.68 -9.72
N ALA A 321 -3.69 -5.93 -10.06
CA ALA A 321 -4.73 -4.91 -10.04
C ALA A 321 -6.09 -5.53 -9.73
N PHE A 322 -6.90 -4.82 -8.94
CA PHE A 322 -8.24 -5.26 -8.58
C PHE A 322 -9.10 -4.10 -8.08
N HIS A 323 -10.41 -4.24 -8.25
CA HIS A 323 -11.42 -3.37 -7.65
C HIS A 323 -12.00 -4.03 -6.39
N THR A 324 -12.44 -3.21 -5.46
CA THR A 324 -13.16 -3.67 -4.26
C THR A 324 -14.43 -2.86 -4.04
N VAL A 325 -15.50 -3.53 -3.60
CA VAL A 325 -16.70 -2.91 -3.03
C VAL A 325 -17.02 -3.67 -1.76
N SER A 326 -16.96 -3.01 -0.62
CA SER A 326 -17.05 -3.63 0.70
C SER A 326 -18.07 -2.94 1.59
N GLY A 327 -18.57 -3.64 2.60
CA GLY A 327 -19.52 -3.09 3.55
C GLY A 327 -20.18 -4.17 4.42
N GLU A 328 -21.24 -3.77 5.11
CA GLU A 328 -22.10 -4.67 5.86
C GLU A 328 -23.47 -4.74 5.21
N SER A 329 -24.03 -5.95 5.10
CA SER A 329 -25.34 -6.21 4.52
C SER A 329 -25.94 -7.52 5.04
N ASP A 330 -27.23 -7.55 5.27
CA ASP A 330 -27.96 -8.80 5.55
C ASP A 330 -28.07 -9.69 4.31
N CYS A 331 -27.81 -9.14 3.11
CA CYS A 331 -27.98 -9.80 1.83
C CYS A 331 -26.74 -9.62 0.91
N PRO A 332 -25.53 -10.10 1.27
CA PRO A 332 -24.31 -9.90 0.48
C PRO A 332 -24.42 -10.40 -0.97
N GLU A 333 -25.04 -11.52 -1.20
CA GLU A 333 -25.22 -12.09 -2.55
C GLU A 333 -26.12 -11.21 -3.43
N GLU A 334 -27.12 -10.55 -2.83
CA GLU A 334 -27.97 -9.60 -3.55
C GLU A 334 -27.18 -8.36 -3.95
N ILE A 335 -26.28 -7.86 -3.08
CA ILE A 335 -25.39 -6.75 -3.42
C ILE A 335 -24.50 -7.13 -4.61
N ALA A 336 -23.87 -8.31 -4.60
CA ALA A 336 -23.04 -8.79 -5.70
C ALA A 336 -23.83 -8.92 -7.01
N ARG A 337 -25.06 -9.44 -6.95
CA ARG A 337 -25.95 -9.53 -8.11
C ARG A 337 -26.33 -8.16 -8.66
N ARG A 338 -26.66 -7.20 -7.78
CA ARG A 338 -27.00 -5.81 -8.17
C ARG A 338 -25.80 -5.08 -8.73
N LEU A 339 -24.61 -5.26 -8.15
CA LEU A 339 -23.37 -4.68 -8.69
C LEU A 339 -23.16 -5.10 -10.15
N TRP A 340 -23.28 -6.40 -10.43
CA TRP A 340 -23.15 -6.89 -11.79
C TRP A 340 -24.22 -6.32 -12.73
N ALA A 341 -25.49 -6.32 -12.31
CA ALA A 341 -26.58 -5.75 -13.10
C ALA A 341 -26.38 -4.26 -13.38
N TYR A 342 -25.92 -3.51 -12.37
CA TYR A 342 -25.62 -2.08 -12.50
C TYR A 342 -24.48 -1.83 -13.50
N LEU A 343 -23.40 -2.58 -13.43
CA LEU A 343 -22.28 -2.46 -14.39
C LEU A 343 -22.74 -2.73 -15.85
N GLN A 344 -23.61 -3.72 -16.05
CA GLN A 344 -24.19 -3.99 -17.37
C GLN A 344 -25.10 -2.84 -17.85
N GLU A 345 -25.87 -2.25 -16.95
CA GLU A 345 -26.74 -1.13 -17.25
C GLU A 345 -25.93 0.12 -17.64
N VAL A 346 -24.88 0.44 -16.85
CA VAL A 346 -24.00 1.60 -17.15
C VAL A 346 -23.27 1.39 -18.49
N ARG A 347 -22.80 0.16 -18.78
CA ARG A 347 -22.21 -0.16 -20.09
C ARG A 347 -23.20 0.15 -21.25
N ARG A 348 -24.48 -0.19 -21.08
CA ARG A 348 -25.51 0.02 -22.09
C ARG A 348 -25.92 1.49 -22.25
N GLN A 349 -25.95 2.24 -21.13
CA GLN A 349 -26.39 3.64 -21.12
C GLN A 349 -25.24 4.62 -21.40
N GLY A 350 -24.01 4.23 -21.09
CA GLY A 350 -22.85 5.10 -21.06
C GLY A 350 -22.75 5.91 -19.76
N ILE A 351 -21.68 6.66 -19.64
CA ILE A 351 -21.39 7.55 -18.52
C ILE A 351 -21.99 8.93 -18.83
N ASP A 352 -22.73 9.50 -17.87
CA ASP A 352 -23.26 10.84 -17.98
C ASP A 352 -22.13 11.90 -17.93
N ARG A 353 -22.19 12.89 -18.82
CA ARG A 353 -21.15 13.94 -18.94
C ARG A 353 -21.10 14.86 -17.71
N GLU A 354 -22.24 15.19 -17.12
CA GLU A 354 -22.28 16.08 -15.94
C GLU A 354 -21.67 15.37 -14.73
N GLU A 355 -21.96 14.08 -14.59
CA GLU A 355 -21.41 13.23 -13.53
C GLU A 355 -19.90 13.04 -13.70
N PHE A 356 -19.42 12.77 -14.92
CA PHE A 356 -17.99 12.71 -15.24
C PHE A 356 -17.28 14.01 -14.82
N GLU A 357 -17.80 15.16 -15.22
CA GLU A 357 -17.20 16.46 -14.90
C GLU A 357 -17.26 16.77 -13.39
N ARG A 358 -18.32 16.33 -12.72
CA ARG A 358 -18.48 16.50 -11.27
C ARG A 358 -17.43 15.68 -10.51
N CYS A 359 -17.34 14.37 -10.76
CA CYS A 359 -16.42 13.46 -10.09
C CYS A 359 -14.95 13.84 -10.36
N ARG A 360 -14.63 14.21 -11.60
CA ARG A 360 -13.29 14.68 -11.96
C ARG A 360 -12.87 15.91 -11.17
N ARG A 361 -13.79 16.87 -10.93
CA ARG A 361 -13.51 18.04 -10.08
C ARG A 361 -13.35 17.67 -8.61
N VAL A 362 -14.11 16.70 -8.11
CA VAL A 362 -13.96 16.21 -6.72
C VAL A 362 -12.59 15.61 -6.52
N LEU A 363 -12.19 14.65 -7.35
CA LEU A 363 -10.87 14.01 -7.24
C LEU A 363 -9.72 15.02 -7.39
N TYR A 364 -9.86 15.97 -8.34
CA TYR A 364 -8.87 17.03 -8.48
C TYR A 364 -8.76 17.91 -7.21
N ALA A 365 -9.89 18.24 -6.59
CA ALA A 365 -9.90 19.04 -5.36
C ALA A 365 -9.32 18.25 -4.18
N ASP A 366 -9.56 16.94 -4.11
CA ASP A 366 -8.98 16.07 -3.08
C ASP A 366 -7.46 15.97 -3.25
N GLU A 367 -6.98 15.80 -4.47
CA GLU A 367 -5.55 15.82 -4.78
C GLU A 367 -4.89 17.13 -4.38
N VAL A 368 -5.50 18.27 -4.70
CA VAL A 368 -4.96 19.59 -4.29
C VAL A 368 -4.91 19.72 -2.78
N ARG A 369 -5.90 19.20 -2.05
CA ARG A 369 -5.93 19.23 -0.58
C ARG A 369 -4.85 18.37 0.07
N SER A 370 -4.42 17.29 -0.58
CA SER A 370 -3.34 16.44 -0.05
C SER A 370 -2.03 17.23 0.14
N PHE A 371 -1.84 18.32 -0.61
CA PHE A 371 -0.68 19.21 -0.44
C PHE A 371 -0.74 20.11 0.80
N ASP A 372 -1.78 20.03 1.63
CA ASP A 372 -1.88 20.74 2.91
C ASP A 372 -1.35 19.91 4.11
N SER A 373 -0.96 18.66 3.88
CA SER A 373 -0.43 17.73 4.89
C SER A 373 0.99 17.28 4.56
N THR A 374 1.93 17.44 5.50
CA THR A 374 3.32 16.96 5.32
C THR A 374 3.38 15.44 5.17
N GLU A 375 2.51 14.73 5.89
CA GLU A 375 2.39 13.27 5.84
C GLU A 375 1.85 12.80 4.48
N GLU A 376 0.73 13.38 3.99
CA GLU A 376 0.15 13.01 2.71
C GLU A 376 1.10 13.32 1.55
N ILE A 377 1.75 14.48 1.55
CA ILE A 377 2.77 14.84 0.55
C ILE A 377 3.89 13.80 0.54
N ALA A 378 4.42 13.44 1.72
CA ALA A 378 5.57 12.53 1.79
C ALA A 378 5.20 11.11 1.35
N ASN A 379 4.04 10.59 1.76
CA ASN A 379 3.56 9.27 1.34
C ASN A 379 3.21 9.21 -0.14
N ASN A 380 2.56 10.25 -0.68
CA ASN A 380 2.26 10.35 -2.11
C ASN A 380 3.57 10.42 -2.92
N LEU A 381 4.49 11.32 -2.55
CA LEU A 381 5.77 11.46 -3.25
C LEU A 381 6.58 10.16 -3.23
N LEU A 382 6.59 9.43 -2.09
CA LEU A 382 7.22 8.11 -2.00
C LEU A 382 6.57 7.10 -2.96
N THR A 383 5.24 7.09 -3.06
CA THR A 383 4.51 6.20 -3.96
C THR A 383 4.89 6.48 -5.42
N PHE A 384 4.86 7.75 -5.84
CA PHE A 384 5.27 8.13 -7.19
C PHE A 384 6.75 7.84 -7.46
N ALA A 385 7.63 8.07 -6.46
CA ALA A 385 9.04 7.74 -6.57
C ALA A 385 9.28 6.24 -6.80
N PHE A 386 8.53 5.37 -6.13
CA PHE A 386 8.63 3.92 -6.28
C PHE A 386 8.00 3.41 -7.58
N ASP A 387 7.07 4.15 -8.15
CA ASP A 387 6.50 3.87 -9.47
C ASP A 387 7.26 4.54 -10.62
N ASP A 388 8.46 5.10 -10.35
CA ASP A 388 9.31 5.82 -11.31
C ASP A 388 8.53 6.94 -12.04
N ALA A 389 7.72 7.70 -11.30
CA ALA A 389 6.82 8.72 -11.79
C ALA A 389 6.97 10.07 -11.08
N GLU A 390 6.32 11.08 -11.63
CA GLU A 390 6.37 12.46 -11.14
C GLU A 390 5.06 12.82 -10.44
N LEU A 391 5.12 13.18 -9.14
CA LEU A 391 3.96 13.56 -8.34
C LEU A 391 3.15 14.69 -8.99
N PHE A 392 3.83 15.70 -9.53
CA PHE A 392 3.16 16.88 -10.11
C PHE A 392 2.44 16.60 -11.43
N ASP A 393 2.65 15.44 -12.04
CA ASP A 393 1.93 15.04 -13.25
C ASP A 393 0.52 14.54 -12.97
N TYR A 394 0.25 14.01 -11.76
CA TYR A 394 -1.04 13.39 -11.43
C TYR A 394 -2.24 14.34 -11.55
N PRO A 395 -2.22 15.58 -11.02
CA PRO A 395 -3.31 16.53 -11.25
C PRO A 395 -3.54 16.86 -12.74
N ALA A 396 -2.47 16.89 -13.54
CA ALA A 396 -2.58 17.11 -14.99
C ALA A 396 -3.15 15.90 -15.70
N ILE A 397 -2.82 14.69 -15.25
CA ILE A 397 -3.43 13.45 -15.75
C ILE A 397 -4.93 13.47 -15.50
N LEU A 398 -5.37 13.72 -14.25
CA LEU A 398 -6.80 13.81 -13.90
C LEU A 398 -7.57 14.77 -14.80
N GLU A 399 -7.00 15.95 -15.07
CA GLU A 399 -7.65 16.94 -15.96
C GLU A 399 -7.68 16.53 -17.43
N SER A 400 -6.67 15.78 -17.88
CA SER A 400 -6.56 15.32 -19.25
C SER A 400 -7.44 14.12 -19.58
N LEU A 401 -8.00 13.45 -18.53
CA LEU A 401 -8.92 12.33 -18.76
C LEU A 401 -10.16 12.77 -19.51
N THR A 402 -10.59 11.94 -20.43
CA THR A 402 -11.76 12.21 -21.27
C THR A 402 -12.89 11.21 -21.01
N LEU A 403 -14.12 11.62 -21.29
CA LEU A 403 -15.29 10.75 -21.17
C LEU A 403 -15.18 9.52 -22.10
N GLU A 404 -14.61 9.71 -23.28
CA GLU A 404 -14.36 8.65 -24.26
C GLU A 404 -13.39 7.59 -23.71
N GLU A 405 -12.34 8.03 -23.00
CA GLU A 405 -11.36 7.14 -22.35
C GLU A 405 -12.03 6.33 -21.25
N LEU A 406 -12.83 6.96 -20.37
CA LEU A 406 -13.54 6.25 -19.31
C LEU A 406 -14.60 5.28 -19.88
N THR A 407 -15.27 5.66 -20.94
CA THR A 407 -16.23 4.77 -21.62
C THR A 407 -15.52 3.53 -22.18
N ALA A 408 -14.31 3.69 -22.74
CA ALA A 408 -13.51 2.55 -23.21
C ALA A 408 -13.09 1.64 -22.03
N LEU A 409 -12.68 2.22 -20.89
CA LEU A 409 -12.34 1.45 -19.68
C LEU A 409 -13.55 0.71 -19.10
N LEU A 410 -14.73 1.30 -19.14
CA LEU A 410 -15.97 0.66 -18.72
C LEU A 410 -16.27 -0.60 -19.55
N GLU A 411 -16.02 -0.55 -20.87
CA GLU A 411 -16.14 -1.72 -21.76
C GLU A 411 -15.07 -2.79 -21.46
N GLU A 412 -13.94 -2.38 -20.91
CA GLU A 412 -12.88 -3.27 -20.50
C GLU A 412 -13.13 -3.98 -19.17
N LEU A 413 -14.05 -3.54 -18.32
CA LEU A 413 -14.33 -4.20 -17.05
C LEU A 413 -14.54 -5.71 -17.26
N PRO A 414 -13.93 -6.56 -16.43
CA PRO A 414 -13.96 -8.00 -16.61
C PRO A 414 -15.37 -8.59 -16.58
N ASP A 415 -15.52 -9.80 -17.09
CA ASP A 415 -16.75 -10.57 -17.01
C ASP A 415 -16.94 -11.20 -15.59
N PRO A 416 -18.09 -11.83 -15.30
CA PRO A 416 -18.35 -12.42 -13.98
C PRO A 416 -17.33 -13.42 -13.48
N SER A 417 -16.53 -14.03 -14.37
CA SER A 417 -15.49 -14.99 -13.95
C SER A 417 -14.34 -14.34 -13.18
N ALA A 418 -14.16 -13.01 -13.28
CA ALA A 418 -13.16 -12.26 -12.56
C ALA A 418 -13.65 -11.77 -11.17
N PHE A 419 -14.91 -12.04 -10.80
CA PHE A 419 -15.53 -11.62 -9.55
C PHE A 419 -15.35 -12.68 -8.46
N CYS A 420 -15.06 -12.22 -7.25
CA CYS A 420 -15.10 -13.00 -6.03
C CYS A 420 -15.91 -12.25 -4.97
N LEU A 421 -16.83 -12.96 -4.29
CA LEU A 421 -17.54 -12.46 -3.12
C LEU A 421 -16.93 -13.11 -1.87
N SER A 422 -16.28 -12.32 -1.04
CA SER A 422 -15.90 -12.73 0.31
C SER A 422 -16.98 -12.30 1.31
N THR A 423 -17.35 -13.19 2.23
CA THR A 423 -18.36 -12.90 3.25
C THR A 423 -17.98 -13.49 4.59
N VAL A 424 -18.08 -12.67 5.64
CA VAL A 424 -18.00 -13.10 7.04
C VAL A 424 -19.41 -13.01 7.64
N TYR A 425 -20.00 -14.16 7.92
CA TYR A 425 -21.33 -14.26 8.53
C TYR A 425 -21.25 -14.30 10.06
N PRO A 426 -22.32 -13.93 10.77
CA PRO A 426 -22.47 -14.22 12.18
C PRO A 426 -22.28 -15.71 12.49
N LEU A 427 -21.80 -16.02 13.69
CA LEU A 427 -21.84 -17.39 14.20
C LEU A 427 -23.31 -17.85 14.25
N GLU A 428 -23.55 -19.14 13.96
CA GLU A 428 -24.88 -19.70 14.16
C GLU A 428 -25.17 -19.67 15.67
N GLU A 429 -26.30 -19.12 16.07
CA GLU A 429 -26.80 -19.35 17.42
C GLU A 429 -26.94 -20.86 17.56
N ASN A 430 -26.18 -21.46 18.47
CA ASN A 430 -26.40 -22.86 18.84
C ASN A 430 -27.85 -22.95 19.28
N GLY A 431 -28.67 -23.62 18.48
CA GLY A 431 -30.03 -23.92 18.88
C GLY A 431 -29.97 -24.52 20.29
N GLU A 432 -30.73 -23.92 21.21
CA GLU A 432 -30.94 -24.51 22.54
C GLU A 432 -31.26 -25.98 22.32
N ASP A 433 -30.40 -26.85 22.86
CA ASP A 433 -30.71 -28.26 22.95
C ASP A 433 -32.11 -28.36 23.62
N GLU A 434 -33.10 -28.68 22.84
CA GLU A 434 -34.38 -29.14 23.41
C GLU A 434 -34.10 -30.40 24.24
N ALA A 435 -34.02 -30.19 25.56
CA ALA A 435 -33.97 -31.27 26.54
C ALA A 435 -35.36 -31.88 26.79
#